data_f6e056652c88b63dadbd0a53657b99ce
#
_entry.id   f6e056652c88b63dadbd0a53657b99ce
#
_cell.length_a   1.000
_cell.length_b   1.000
_cell.length_c   1.000
_cell.angle_alpha   90.00
_cell.angle_beta   90.00
_cell.angle_gamma   90.00
#
_symmetry.space_group_name_H-M   'P 1'
#
loop_
_entity.id
_entity.type
_entity.pdbx_description
1 polymer ?
#
loop_
_entity_poly.entity_id
_entity_poly.type
_entity_poly.pdbx_seq_one_letter_code
_entity_poly.pdbx_strand_id
1 'polypeptide(L)'
;HQKLLTAPETKALLDELAAEQDKLDPLHKREVELLRRECEKMTRIPAEEYMAYTELTNRASDVWHKAKENNDFASFCPILQELVDYNRKFAVYYDAEKAPYDALLNEYERGVDSKQLDTFFDTLREGIVPLIRAIGEKPQIDDSFLHLEYPVDRQKAFADYLMEVMGIDRSHCGLGETEHPFTLEFNNKDVRITCLLYTSPSPRD
;
A
#
# COMPACT_ATOMS: atom_id res chain seq x y z
N HIS A 1 3.26 17.59 7.51
CA HIS A 1 2.06 16.79 7.86
C HIS A 1 2.01 16.54 9.37
N GLN A 2 2.99 15.84 9.98
CA GLN A 2 3.00 15.52 11.42
C GLN A 2 2.80 16.76 12.31
N LYS A 3 3.53 17.86 12.07
CA LYS A 3 3.39 19.10 12.85
C LYS A 3 1.97 19.65 12.87
N LEU A 4 1.21 19.50 11.79
CA LEU A 4 -0.19 19.92 11.73
C LEU A 4 -1.06 19.01 12.60
N LEU A 5 -0.91 17.69 12.45
CA LEU A 5 -1.72 16.71 13.18
C LEU A 5 -1.42 16.71 14.69
N THR A 6 -0.21 17.08 15.11
CA THR A 6 0.17 17.13 16.53
C THR A 6 0.05 18.52 17.16
N ALA A 7 -0.40 19.54 16.38
CA ALA A 7 -0.59 20.88 16.89
C ALA A 7 -1.73 20.96 17.92
N PRO A 8 -1.54 21.66 19.05
CA PRO A 8 -2.56 21.85 20.07
C PRO A 8 -3.86 22.43 19.51
N GLU A 9 -3.74 23.34 18.55
CA GLU A 9 -4.88 24.00 17.89
C GLU A 9 -5.72 23.01 17.09
N THR A 10 -5.07 22.09 16.37
CA THR A 10 -5.75 21.03 15.61
C THR A 10 -6.52 20.10 16.55
N LYS A 11 -5.88 19.71 17.66
CA LYS A 11 -6.54 18.89 18.68
C LYS A 11 -7.75 19.60 19.27
N ALA A 12 -7.60 20.85 19.68
CA ALA A 12 -8.69 21.64 20.27
C ALA A 12 -9.89 21.76 19.31
N LEU A 13 -9.62 22.06 18.02
CA LEU A 13 -10.68 22.11 17.00
C LEU A 13 -11.40 20.77 16.82
N LEU A 14 -10.67 19.67 16.78
CA LEU A 14 -11.27 18.33 16.62
C LEU A 14 -12.06 17.91 17.88
N ASP A 15 -11.63 18.32 19.07
CA ASP A 15 -12.36 18.06 20.31
C ASP A 15 -13.66 18.88 20.37
N GLU A 16 -13.65 20.14 19.89
CA GLU A 16 -14.84 20.97 19.75
C GLU A 16 -15.83 20.36 18.75
N LEU A 17 -15.38 19.99 17.55
CA LEU A 17 -16.22 19.34 16.54
C LEU A 17 -16.79 18.01 17.02
N ALA A 18 -16.04 17.23 17.78
CA ALA A 18 -16.51 15.98 18.35
C ALA A 18 -17.56 16.19 19.46
N ALA A 19 -17.46 17.27 20.23
CA ALA A 19 -18.48 17.63 21.22
C ALA A 19 -19.81 18.05 20.56
N GLU A 20 -19.74 18.57 19.34
CA GLU A 20 -20.90 19.00 18.55
C GLU A 20 -21.29 18.01 17.43
N GLN A 21 -20.84 16.76 17.54
CA GLN A 21 -21.01 15.75 16.48
C GLN A 21 -22.47 15.53 16.04
N ASP A 22 -23.45 15.78 16.89
CA ASP A 22 -24.86 15.64 16.55
C ASP A 22 -25.36 16.72 15.58
N LYS A 23 -24.61 17.82 15.43
CA LYS A 23 -24.87 18.89 14.46
C LYS A 23 -24.22 18.63 13.10
N LEU A 24 -23.31 17.64 13.02
CA LEU A 24 -22.61 17.29 11.80
C LEU A 24 -23.43 16.29 10.99
N ASP A 25 -23.37 16.41 9.67
CA ASP A 25 -23.87 15.35 8.80
C ASP A 25 -23.00 14.08 8.91
N PRO A 26 -23.46 12.92 8.42
CA PRO A 26 -22.76 11.66 8.58
C PRO A 26 -21.34 11.64 7.99
N LEU A 27 -21.10 12.39 6.90
CA LEU A 27 -19.77 12.45 6.26
C LEU A 27 -18.78 13.20 7.16
N HIS A 28 -19.10 14.43 7.56
CA HIS A 28 -18.23 15.23 8.43
C HIS A 28 -18.04 14.60 9.81
N LYS A 29 -19.06 13.94 10.36
CA LYS A 29 -18.93 13.15 11.60
C LYS A 29 -17.85 12.07 11.45
N ARG A 30 -17.87 11.36 10.33
CA ARG A 30 -16.85 10.32 10.03
C ARG A 30 -15.47 10.91 9.81
N GLU A 31 -15.36 12.04 9.14
CA GLU A 31 -14.09 12.75 8.95
C GLU A 31 -13.46 13.17 10.28
N VAL A 32 -14.24 13.76 11.20
CA VAL A 32 -13.78 14.13 12.54
C VAL A 32 -13.27 12.90 13.31
N GLU A 33 -14.00 11.79 13.26
CA GLU A 33 -13.56 10.52 13.89
C GLU A 33 -12.19 10.05 13.34
N LEU A 34 -12.03 10.04 12.02
CA LEU A 34 -10.81 9.60 11.37
C LEU A 34 -9.62 10.52 11.66
N LEU A 35 -9.84 11.84 11.61
CA LEU A 35 -8.81 12.83 11.90
C LEU A 35 -8.36 12.78 13.37
N ARG A 36 -9.29 12.61 14.30
CA ARG A 36 -8.93 12.45 15.73
C ARG A 36 -8.04 11.24 15.95
N ARG A 37 -8.41 10.11 15.36
CA ARG A 37 -7.60 8.89 15.43
C ARG A 37 -6.19 9.11 14.87
N GLU A 38 -6.08 9.78 13.72
CA GLU A 38 -4.79 10.06 13.11
C GLU A 38 -3.94 11.02 13.98
N CYS A 39 -4.56 12.04 14.56
CA CYS A 39 -3.88 12.93 15.51
C CYS A 39 -3.40 12.19 16.76
N GLU A 40 -4.23 11.33 17.36
CA GLU A 40 -3.86 10.50 18.50
C GLU A 40 -2.67 9.60 18.19
N LYS A 41 -2.71 8.93 17.05
CA LYS A 41 -1.63 8.06 16.57
C LYS A 41 -0.32 8.83 16.40
N MET A 42 -0.37 9.95 15.67
CA MET A 42 0.82 10.77 15.41
C MET A 42 1.41 11.39 16.67
N THR A 43 0.58 11.69 17.67
CA THR A 43 1.02 12.24 18.96
C THR A 43 1.77 11.20 19.81
N ARG A 44 1.50 9.90 19.61
CA ARG A 44 2.20 8.83 20.34
C ARG A 44 3.63 8.62 19.87
N ILE A 45 3.96 9.00 18.63
CA ILE A 45 5.28 8.82 18.06
C ILE A 45 6.13 10.08 18.31
N PRO A 46 7.30 10.00 18.96
CA PRO A 46 8.21 11.12 19.10
C PRO A 46 8.59 11.70 17.73
N ALA A 47 8.56 13.04 17.61
CA ALA A 47 8.76 13.71 16.32
C ALA A 47 10.13 13.39 15.68
N GLU A 48 11.18 13.29 16.50
CA GLU A 48 12.52 12.95 16.02
C GLU A 48 12.58 11.53 15.44
N GLU A 49 11.87 10.58 16.06
CA GLU A 49 11.81 9.19 15.58
C GLU A 49 10.98 9.07 14.31
N TYR A 50 9.89 9.81 14.20
CA TYR A 50 9.11 9.87 12.97
C TYR A 50 9.94 10.43 11.80
N MET A 51 10.72 11.49 12.05
CA MET A 51 11.62 12.05 11.03
C MET A 51 12.71 11.04 10.63
N ALA A 52 13.37 10.41 11.61
CA ALA A 52 14.40 9.43 11.33
C ALA A 52 13.85 8.22 10.55
N TYR A 53 12.64 7.77 10.86
CA TYR A 53 11.96 6.72 10.10
C TYR A 53 11.63 7.15 8.67
N THR A 54 11.20 8.40 8.49
CA THR A 54 10.91 8.94 7.15
C THR A 54 12.19 9.00 6.29
N GLU A 55 13.31 9.42 6.86
CA GLU A 55 14.61 9.39 6.18
C GLU A 55 15.05 7.96 5.86
N LEU A 56 14.85 7.03 6.80
CA LEU A 56 15.14 5.61 6.60
C LEU A 56 14.30 5.01 5.46
N THR A 57 13.01 5.28 5.39
CA THR A 57 12.13 4.77 4.32
C THR A 57 12.55 5.28 2.95
N ASN A 58 12.93 6.56 2.83
CA ASN A 58 13.41 7.12 1.57
C ASN A 58 14.73 6.43 1.15
N ARG A 59 15.70 6.31 2.07
CA ARG A 59 16.96 5.61 1.80
C ARG A 59 16.73 4.12 1.46
N ALA A 60 15.79 3.47 2.15
CA ALA A 60 15.46 2.07 1.90
C ALA A 60 14.85 1.85 0.51
N SER A 61 14.06 2.79 0.02
CA SER A 61 13.53 2.76 -1.34
C SER A 61 14.65 2.74 -2.39
N ASP A 62 15.65 3.63 -2.25
CA ASP A 62 16.78 3.69 -3.17
C ASP A 62 17.64 2.41 -3.14
N VAL A 63 17.87 1.87 -1.94
CA VAL A 63 18.63 0.62 -1.77
C VAL A 63 17.86 -0.56 -2.35
N TRP A 64 16.56 -0.65 -2.07
CA TRP A 64 15.69 -1.69 -2.60
C TRP A 64 15.68 -1.71 -4.13
N HIS A 65 15.58 -0.55 -4.74
CA HIS A 65 15.58 -0.38 -6.19
C HIS A 65 16.82 -1.02 -6.83
N LYS A 66 18.01 -0.60 -6.35
CA LYS A 66 19.29 -1.13 -6.83
C LYS A 66 19.44 -2.62 -6.56
N ALA A 67 19.01 -3.07 -5.38
CA ALA A 67 19.08 -4.48 -5.00
C ALA A 67 18.18 -5.36 -5.88
N LYS A 68 16.98 -4.86 -6.21
CA LYS A 68 16.02 -5.54 -7.09
C LYS A 68 16.58 -5.66 -8.52
N GLU A 69 17.11 -4.57 -9.07
CA GLU A 69 17.73 -4.58 -10.41
C GLU A 69 18.87 -5.60 -10.53
N ASN A 70 19.67 -5.74 -9.48
CA ASN A 70 20.83 -6.63 -9.45
C ASN A 70 20.55 -8.02 -8.86
N ASN A 71 19.29 -8.29 -8.46
CA ASN A 71 18.90 -9.51 -7.74
C ASN A 71 19.77 -9.77 -6.50
N ASP A 72 20.10 -8.69 -5.76
CA ASP A 72 21.00 -8.67 -4.61
C ASP A 72 20.26 -8.38 -3.30
N PHE A 73 19.60 -9.40 -2.75
CA PHE A 73 18.92 -9.29 -1.45
C PHE A 73 19.90 -8.98 -0.31
N ALA A 74 21.16 -9.42 -0.40
CA ALA A 74 22.13 -9.25 0.67
C ALA A 74 22.42 -7.76 0.96
N SER A 75 22.47 -6.93 -0.07
CA SER A 75 22.65 -5.48 0.09
C SER A 75 21.42 -4.77 0.66
N PHE A 76 20.22 -5.33 0.48
CA PHE A 76 18.97 -4.78 1.05
C PHE A 76 18.73 -5.21 2.50
N CYS A 77 19.19 -6.40 2.89
CA CYS A 77 18.91 -7.02 4.18
C CYS A 77 19.21 -6.11 5.40
N PRO A 78 20.34 -5.37 5.47
CA PRO A 78 20.62 -4.50 6.63
C PRO A 78 19.58 -3.40 6.81
N ILE A 79 19.19 -2.72 5.74
CA ILE A 79 18.22 -1.62 5.84
C ILE A 79 16.80 -2.14 6.09
N LEU A 80 16.49 -3.33 5.59
CA LEU A 80 15.24 -4.03 5.93
C LEU A 80 15.16 -4.34 7.42
N GLN A 81 16.28 -4.75 8.04
CA GLN A 81 16.33 -4.97 9.48
C GLN A 81 16.05 -3.67 10.25
N GLU A 82 16.65 -2.54 9.86
CA GLU A 82 16.36 -1.24 10.47
C GLU A 82 14.86 -0.89 10.37
N LEU A 83 14.22 -1.11 9.21
CA LEU A 83 12.79 -0.90 9.02
C LEU A 83 11.93 -1.79 9.95
N VAL A 84 12.30 -3.07 10.10
CA VAL A 84 11.62 -4.00 11.01
C VAL A 84 11.74 -3.52 12.45
N ASP A 85 12.91 -3.06 12.87
CA ASP A 85 13.16 -2.60 14.25
C ASP A 85 12.36 -1.32 14.56
N TYR A 86 12.25 -0.37 13.62
CA TYR A 86 11.36 0.79 13.75
C TYR A 86 9.89 0.38 13.83
N ASN A 87 9.43 -0.55 13.00
CA ASN A 87 8.05 -1.03 13.05
C ASN A 87 7.72 -1.70 14.38
N ARG A 88 8.63 -2.51 14.93
CA ARG A 88 8.49 -3.10 16.27
C ARG A 88 8.37 -2.03 17.34
N LYS A 89 9.17 -0.98 17.24
CA LYS A 89 9.13 0.16 18.17
C LYS A 89 7.81 0.92 18.06
N PHE A 90 7.34 1.19 16.83
CA PHE A 90 6.08 1.88 16.60
C PHE A 90 4.86 1.07 17.06
N ALA A 91 4.92 -0.25 16.97
CA ALA A 91 3.88 -1.12 17.52
C ALA A 91 3.63 -0.84 19.00
N VAL A 92 4.70 -0.62 19.79
CA VAL A 92 4.60 -0.28 21.21
C VAL A 92 3.98 1.11 21.42
N TYR A 93 4.28 2.08 20.55
CA TYR A 93 3.66 3.40 20.63
C TYR A 93 2.18 3.38 20.24
N TYR A 94 1.79 2.52 19.30
CA TYR A 94 0.38 2.38 18.91
C TYR A 94 -0.44 1.69 19.99
N ASP A 95 0.04 0.57 20.52
CA ASP A 95 -0.65 -0.17 21.58
C ASP A 95 0.32 -1.14 22.27
N ALA A 96 0.82 -0.75 23.43
CA ALA A 96 1.77 -1.54 24.20
C ALA A 96 1.16 -2.82 24.84
N GLU A 97 -0.19 -2.90 24.90
CA GLU A 97 -0.89 -4.05 25.47
C GLU A 97 -1.13 -5.16 24.46
N LYS A 98 -1.10 -4.82 23.16
CA LYS A 98 -1.26 -5.79 22.07
C LYS A 98 0.05 -6.47 21.69
N ALA A 99 -0.06 -7.65 21.10
CA ALA A 99 1.07 -8.23 20.37
C ALA A 99 1.54 -7.24 19.28
N PRO A 100 2.85 -7.06 19.05
CA PRO A 100 3.36 -6.07 18.11
C PRO A 100 2.75 -6.18 16.70
N TYR A 101 2.52 -7.39 16.22
CA TYR A 101 1.88 -7.61 14.93
C TYR A 101 0.44 -7.12 14.91
N ASP A 102 -0.35 -7.40 15.96
CA ASP A 102 -1.76 -6.97 16.03
C ASP A 102 -1.89 -5.44 16.18
N ALA A 103 -0.93 -4.79 16.86
CA ALA A 103 -0.87 -3.34 16.92
C ALA A 103 -0.64 -2.72 15.54
N LEU A 104 0.25 -3.31 14.73
CA LEU A 104 0.52 -2.88 13.34
C LEU A 104 -0.62 -3.26 12.40
N LEU A 105 -1.20 -4.45 12.55
CA LEU A 105 -2.32 -4.92 11.75
C LEU A 105 -3.52 -3.97 11.81
N ASN A 106 -3.79 -3.41 12.99
CA ASN A 106 -4.87 -2.45 13.18
C ASN A 106 -4.74 -1.14 12.36
N GLU A 107 -3.55 -0.87 11.78
CA GLU A 107 -3.35 0.23 10.84
C GLU A 107 -3.90 -0.05 9.44
N TYR A 108 -4.00 -1.32 9.07
CA TYR A 108 -4.48 -1.81 7.77
C TYR A 108 -5.90 -2.37 7.88
N GLU A 109 -6.15 -3.22 8.88
CA GLU A 109 -7.42 -3.90 9.13
C GLU A 109 -7.94 -3.56 10.53
N ARG A 110 -8.67 -2.46 10.61
CA ARG A 110 -9.14 -1.91 11.88
C ARG A 110 -10.01 -2.88 12.67
N GLY A 111 -9.57 -3.19 13.89
CA GLY A 111 -10.31 -4.03 14.83
C GLY A 111 -10.16 -5.53 14.58
N VAL A 112 -9.30 -5.92 13.63
CA VAL A 112 -8.96 -7.31 13.36
C VAL A 112 -7.67 -7.66 14.09
N ASP A 113 -7.59 -8.85 14.64
CA ASP A 113 -6.41 -9.43 15.27
C ASP A 113 -5.91 -10.68 14.52
N SER A 114 -4.72 -11.14 14.82
CA SER A 114 -4.12 -12.32 14.19
C SER A 114 -4.96 -13.58 14.41
N LYS A 115 -5.64 -13.74 15.54
CA LYS A 115 -6.50 -14.89 15.82
C LYS A 115 -7.72 -14.94 14.89
N GLN A 116 -8.31 -13.77 14.59
CA GLN A 116 -9.41 -13.68 13.63
C GLN A 116 -8.93 -14.00 12.22
N LEU A 117 -7.73 -13.51 11.84
CA LEU A 117 -7.12 -13.83 10.55
C LEU A 117 -6.77 -15.31 10.43
N ASP A 118 -6.23 -15.93 11.47
CA ASP A 118 -5.93 -17.39 11.47
C ASP A 118 -7.20 -18.19 11.18
N THR A 119 -8.29 -17.87 11.87
CA THR A 119 -9.59 -18.53 11.64
C THR A 119 -10.09 -18.35 10.20
N PHE A 120 -9.97 -17.12 9.67
CA PHE A 120 -10.35 -16.82 8.29
C PHE A 120 -9.49 -17.58 7.28
N PHE A 121 -8.17 -17.53 7.43
CA PHE A 121 -7.26 -18.20 6.49
C PHE A 121 -7.29 -19.70 6.58
N ASP A 122 -7.55 -20.29 7.74
CA ASP A 122 -7.74 -21.73 7.87
C ASP A 122 -8.99 -22.19 7.10
N THR A 123 -10.10 -21.48 7.25
CA THR A 123 -11.33 -21.75 6.49
C THR A 123 -11.08 -21.59 4.97
N LEU A 124 -10.38 -20.55 4.58
CA LEU A 124 -10.05 -20.29 3.18
C LEU A 124 -9.15 -21.41 2.61
N ARG A 125 -8.15 -21.84 3.37
CA ARG A 125 -7.21 -22.91 2.99
C ARG A 125 -7.94 -24.24 2.78
N GLU A 126 -8.87 -24.59 3.67
CA GLU A 126 -9.68 -25.81 3.54
C GLU A 126 -10.48 -25.86 2.24
N GLY A 127 -10.97 -24.71 1.77
CA GLY A 127 -11.69 -24.61 0.51
C GLY A 127 -10.80 -24.52 -0.73
N ILE A 128 -9.78 -23.66 -0.69
CA ILE A 128 -8.96 -23.32 -1.86
C ILE A 128 -7.93 -24.40 -2.19
N VAL A 129 -7.26 -24.98 -1.20
CA VAL A 129 -6.20 -25.96 -1.47
C VAL A 129 -6.69 -27.20 -2.22
N PRO A 130 -7.83 -27.82 -1.87
CA PRO A 130 -8.38 -28.93 -2.67
C PRO A 130 -8.73 -28.49 -4.10
N LEU A 131 -9.26 -27.28 -4.27
CA LEU A 131 -9.60 -26.73 -5.59
C LEU A 131 -8.36 -26.56 -6.47
N ILE A 132 -7.30 -25.94 -5.93
CA ILE A 132 -6.02 -25.77 -6.65
C ILE A 132 -5.44 -27.13 -7.07
N ARG A 133 -5.47 -28.13 -6.18
CA ARG A 133 -5.02 -29.49 -6.49
C ARG A 133 -5.84 -30.11 -7.61
N ALA A 134 -7.17 -30.01 -7.53
CA ALA A 134 -8.07 -30.55 -8.55
C ALA A 134 -7.87 -29.85 -9.92
N ILE A 135 -7.56 -28.55 -9.95
CA ILE A 135 -7.21 -27.82 -11.17
C ILE A 135 -5.86 -28.31 -11.72
N GLY A 136 -4.86 -28.50 -10.85
CA GLY A 136 -3.54 -29.00 -11.25
C GLY A 136 -3.53 -30.40 -11.86
N GLU A 137 -4.54 -31.22 -11.51
CA GLU A 137 -4.75 -32.57 -12.09
C GLU A 137 -5.42 -32.54 -13.48
N LYS A 138 -5.94 -31.39 -13.92
CA LYS A 138 -6.57 -31.27 -15.24
C LYS A 138 -5.53 -30.98 -16.32
N PRO A 139 -5.82 -31.32 -17.58
CA PRO A 139 -4.99 -30.87 -18.70
C PRO A 139 -4.86 -29.35 -18.64
N GLN A 140 -3.62 -28.87 -18.65
CA GLN A 140 -3.34 -27.43 -18.60
C GLN A 140 -3.69 -26.81 -19.97
N ILE A 141 -4.16 -25.57 -19.95
CA ILE A 141 -4.40 -24.79 -21.16
C ILE A 141 -3.03 -24.39 -21.71
N ASP A 142 -2.88 -24.40 -23.04
CA ASP A 142 -1.66 -23.91 -23.68
C ASP A 142 -1.53 -22.39 -23.41
N ASP A 143 -0.56 -22.02 -22.62
CA ASP A 143 -0.22 -20.66 -22.24
C ASP A 143 1.08 -20.16 -22.92
N SER A 144 1.60 -20.90 -23.90
CA SER A 144 2.84 -20.59 -24.60
C SER A 144 2.89 -19.15 -25.16
N PHE A 145 1.72 -18.58 -25.51
CA PHE A 145 1.61 -17.19 -25.97
C PHE A 145 1.95 -16.16 -24.88
N LEU A 146 1.85 -16.50 -23.59
CA LEU A 146 2.22 -15.62 -22.47
C LEU A 146 3.75 -15.54 -22.31
N HIS A 147 4.49 -16.52 -22.84
CA HIS A 147 5.96 -16.62 -22.73
C HIS A 147 6.70 -16.07 -23.94
N LEU A 148 5.99 -15.39 -24.85
CA LEU A 148 6.61 -14.73 -25.97
C LEU A 148 7.30 -13.44 -25.54
N GLU A 149 8.35 -13.05 -26.27
CA GLU A 149 8.93 -11.72 -26.09
C GLU A 149 7.99 -10.65 -26.64
N TYR A 150 7.66 -9.69 -25.80
CA TYR A 150 6.86 -8.54 -26.15
C TYR A 150 7.71 -7.26 -26.06
N PRO A 151 8.32 -6.78 -27.15
CA PRO A 151 9.16 -5.60 -27.14
C PRO A 151 8.45 -4.38 -26.53
N VAL A 152 9.18 -3.59 -25.75
CA VAL A 152 8.62 -2.45 -25.00
C VAL A 152 7.89 -1.44 -25.90
N ASP A 153 8.42 -1.18 -27.09
CA ASP A 153 7.78 -0.30 -28.08
C ASP A 153 6.42 -0.83 -28.55
N ARG A 154 6.26 -2.16 -28.67
CA ARG A 154 5.00 -2.80 -29.01
C ARG A 154 3.99 -2.75 -27.85
N GLN A 155 4.47 -2.92 -26.62
CA GLN A 155 3.62 -2.77 -25.42
C GLN A 155 3.09 -1.33 -25.30
N LYS A 156 3.95 -0.32 -25.55
CA LYS A 156 3.55 1.08 -25.57
C LYS A 156 2.51 1.38 -26.65
N ALA A 157 2.76 0.93 -27.88
CA ALA A 157 1.83 1.10 -28.98
C ALA A 157 0.47 0.42 -28.69
N PHE A 158 0.48 -0.74 -28.05
CA PHE A 158 -0.75 -1.42 -27.66
C PHE A 158 -1.48 -0.68 -26.52
N ALA A 159 -0.76 -0.14 -25.54
CA ALA A 159 -1.37 0.70 -24.50
C ALA A 159 -2.02 1.96 -25.09
N ASP A 160 -1.36 2.63 -26.03
CA ASP A 160 -1.92 3.78 -26.74
C ASP A 160 -3.19 3.42 -27.53
N TYR A 161 -3.17 2.29 -28.24
CA TYR A 161 -4.34 1.75 -28.93
C TYR A 161 -5.51 1.47 -27.98
N LEU A 162 -5.23 0.83 -26.83
CA LEU A 162 -6.28 0.55 -25.85
C LEU A 162 -6.88 1.83 -25.28
N MET A 163 -6.07 2.83 -24.97
CA MET A 163 -6.56 4.12 -24.48
C MET A 163 -7.47 4.80 -25.51
N GLU A 164 -7.11 4.72 -26.79
CA GLU A 164 -7.95 5.25 -27.89
C GLU A 164 -9.28 4.51 -27.99
N VAL A 165 -9.26 3.16 -28.03
CA VAL A 165 -10.46 2.31 -28.12
C VAL A 165 -11.38 2.51 -26.92
N MET A 166 -10.82 2.70 -25.73
CA MET A 166 -11.57 2.97 -24.50
C MET A 166 -12.09 4.41 -24.42
N GLY A 167 -11.72 5.28 -25.34
CA GLY A 167 -12.12 6.69 -25.35
C GLY A 167 -11.50 7.51 -24.23
N ILE A 168 -10.30 7.13 -23.76
CA ILE A 168 -9.60 7.86 -22.69
C ILE A 168 -9.04 9.16 -23.27
N ASP A 169 -9.48 10.28 -22.71
CA ASP A 169 -8.99 11.59 -23.12
C ASP A 169 -7.55 11.82 -22.60
N ARG A 170 -6.59 11.81 -23.52
CA ARG A 170 -5.16 11.99 -23.25
C ARG A 170 -4.83 13.40 -22.72
N SER A 171 -5.70 14.37 -22.88
CA SER A 171 -5.52 15.69 -22.27
C SER A 171 -5.78 15.68 -20.76
N HIS A 172 -6.50 14.67 -20.27
CA HIS A 172 -6.84 14.46 -18.87
C HIS A 172 -6.10 13.28 -18.24
N CYS A 173 -5.46 12.43 -19.04
CA CYS A 173 -4.79 11.23 -18.56
C CYS A 173 -3.33 11.17 -19.05
N GLY A 174 -2.41 11.22 -18.08
CA GLY A 174 -0.97 10.97 -18.29
C GLY A 174 -0.63 9.50 -18.14
N LEU A 175 0.25 8.98 -19.02
CA LEU A 175 0.81 7.64 -18.93
C LEU A 175 2.31 7.73 -18.66
N GLY A 176 2.81 7.01 -17.64
CA GLY A 176 4.21 6.94 -17.26
C GLY A 176 4.68 5.51 -17.07
N GLU A 177 5.99 5.35 -16.89
CA GLU A 177 6.62 4.07 -16.61
C GLU A 177 7.14 4.05 -15.16
N THR A 178 7.01 2.91 -14.50
CA THR A 178 7.51 2.69 -13.13
C THR A 178 7.66 1.21 -12.85
N GLU A 179 8.49 0.86 -11.87
CA GLU A 179 8.63 -0.53 -11.40
C GLU A 179 7.46 -0.99 -10.54
N HIS A 180 6.66 -0.08 -10.01
CA HIS A 180 5.47 -0.42 -9.24
C HIS A 180 4.27 0.35 -9.79
N PRO A 181 3.47 -0.28 -10.67
CA PRO A 181 2.33 0.38 -11.31
C PRO A 181 1.33 0.92 -10.29
N PHE A 182 0.86 2.13 -10.52
CA PHE A 182 -0.19 2.73 -9.73
C PHE A 182 -1.01 3.72 -10.58
N THR A 183 -2.20 4.05 -10.10
CA THR A 183 -3.01 5.13 -10.64
C THR A 183 -3.17 6.20 -9.59
N LEU A 184 -2.91 7.45 -9.95
CA LEU A 184 -3.11 8.62 -9.12
C LEU A 184 -4.18 9.50 -9.75
N GLU A 185 -5.28 9.69 -9.07
CA GLU A 185 -6.38 10.56 -9.48
C GLU A 185 -6.38 11.83 -8.62
N PHE A 186 -6.07 12.97 -9.22
CA PHE A 186 -6.19 14.27 -8.56
C PHE A 186 -7.60 14.83 -8.68
N ASN A 187 -8.22 14.64 -9.84
CA ASN A 187 -9.59 14.98 -10.14
C ASN A 187 -9.99 14.37 -11.50
N ASN A 188 -11.22 14.58 -11.96
CA ASN A 188 -11.74 14.06 -13.22
C ASN A 188 -11.07 14.61 -14.49
N LYS A 189 -10.09 15.53 -14.37
CA LYS A 189 -9.31 16.11 -15.47
C LYS A 189 -7.81 15.93 -15.32
N ASP A 190 -7.35 15.27 -14.24
CA ASP A 190 -5.94 14.94 -14.03
C ASP A 190 -5.85 13.57 -13.37
N VAL A 191 -5.69 12.56 -14.21
CA VAL A 191 -5.44 11.16 -13.83
C VAL A 191 -4.07 10.75 -14.37
N ARG A 192 -3.27 10.08 -13.55
CA ARG A 192 -1.92 9.63 -13.94
C ARG A 192 -1.82 8.14 -13.70
N ILE A 193 -1.62 7.41 -14.79
CA ILE A 193 -1.48 5.94 -14.80
C ILE A 193 0.00 5.63 -15.03
N THR A 194 0.56 4.77 -14.20
CA THR A 194 1.91 4.27 -14.42
C THR A 194 1.85 2.78 -14.74
N CYS A 195 2.66 2.38 -15.70
CA CYS A 195 2.77 1.00 -16.17
C CYS A 195 4.16 0.46 -15.87
N LEU A 196 4.23 -0.82 -15.57
CA LEU A 196 5.46 -1.57 -15.59
C LEU A 196 5.56 -2.31 -16.94
N LEU A 197 6.57 -1.98 -17.73
CA LEU A 197 6.83 -2.62 -19.02
C LEU A 197 7.88 -3.71 -18.85
N TYR A 198 7.54 -4.93 -19.23
CA TYR A 198 8.42 -6.08 -19.16
C TYR A 198 8.94 -6.46 -20.55
N THR A 199 10.22 -6.83 -20.61
CA THR A 199 10.82 -7.45 -21.79
C THR A 199 10.71 -8.97 -21.76
N SER A 200 10.30 -9.53 -20.64
CA SER A 200 10.09 -10.97 -20.42
C SER A 200 8.93 -11.18 -19.42
N PRO A 201 8.40 -12.40 -19.29
CA PRO A 201 7.35 -12.71 -18.31
C PRO A 201 7.72 -12.20 -16.91
N SER A 202 6.72 -11.74 -16.20
CA SER A 202 6.89 -11.25 -14.83
C SER A 202 7.40 -12.37 -13.92
N PRO A 203 8.39 -12.10 -13.04
CA PRO A 203 8.78 -13.07 -12.03
C PRO A 203 7.69 -13.40 -11.00
N ARG A 204 6.53 -12.81 -11.14
CA ARG A 204 5.35 -13.07 -10.27
C ARG A 204 4.39 -14.10 -10.86
N ASP A 205 4.61 -14.55 -12.08
CA ASP A 205 3.76 -15.51 -12.80
C ASP A 205 4.28 -16.94 -12.60
#